data_e9304078c820386582b7c352aded0f35
#
_entry.id   e9304078c820386582b7c352aded0f35
#
_cell.length_a   1.000
_cell.length_b   1.000
_cell.length_c   1.000
_cell.angle_alpha   90.00
_cell.angle_beta   90.00
_cell.angle_gamma   90.00
#
_symmetry.space_group_name_H-M   'P 1'
#
loop_
_entity.id
_entity.type
_entity.pdbx_description
1 polymer ?
#
loop_
_entity_poly.entity_id
_entity_poly.type
_entity_poly.pdbx_seq_one_letter_code
_entity_poly.pdbx_strand_id
1 'polypeptide(L)'
;MSENAVSSGQGVARDLPPDIVVEYDFMRPGPPGSDPIVETGRLIGRPPVVWTPHYGGHWVVTDGRIIPEVLADYERFSSREVFIGMPPGRPRGVPLEYDPPEHTQLRKLLQP
;
A
#
# COMPACT_ATOMS: atom_id res chain seq x y z
N MET A 1 15.31 -8.73 -9.87
CA MET A 1 13.91 -8.31 -9.61
C MET A 1 13.81 -7.01 -8.82
N SER A 2 14.56 -6.86 -7.75
CA SER A 2 14.53 -5.65 -6.93
C SER A 2 15.00 -4.39 -7.69
N GLU A 3 16.01 -4.48 -8.54
CA GLU A 3 16.53 -3.36 -9.32
C GLU A 3 15.50 -2.79 -10.31
N ASN A 4 14.79 -3.66 -11.04
CA ASN A 4 13.75 -3.22 -11.99
C ASN A 4 12.56 -2.57 -11.30
N ALA A 5 12.13 -3.10 -10.15
CA ALA A 5 11.02 -2.55 -9.37
C ALA A 5 11.39 -1.17 -8.77
N VAL A 6 12.60 -1.03 -8.23
CA VAL A 6 13.11 0.24 -7.71
C VAL A 6 13.25 1.27 -8.83
N SER A 7 13.76 0.86 -9.98
CA SER A 7 13.89 1.74 -11.14
C SER A 7 12.55 2.26 -11.64
N SER A 8 11.50 1.42 -11.68
CA SER A 8 10.16 1.84 -12.11
C SER A 8 9.53 2.84 -11.14
N GLY A 9 9.65 2.61 -9.82
CA GLY A 9 9.17 3.53 -8.81
C GLY A 9 9.85 4.89 -8.86
N GLN A 10 11.16 4.93 -9.07
CA GLN A 10 11.91 6.18 -9.24
C GLN A 10 11.52 6.93 -10.52
N GLY A 11 11.22 6.21 -11.60
CA GLY A 11 10.73 6.82 -12.85
C GLY A 11 9.41 7.55 -12.63
N VAL A 12 8.43 6.92 -11.99
CA VAL A 12 7.13 7.53 -11.67
C VAL A 12 7.31 8.73 -10.75
N ALA A 13 8.19 8.64 -9.74
CA ALA A 13 8.43 9.74 -8.80
C ALA A 13 8.89 11.04 -9.47
N ARG A 14 9.59 10.94 -10.61
CA ARG A 14 10.05 12.13 -11.36
C ARG A 14 8.91 12.92 -12.03
N ASP A 15 7.83 12.23 -12.35
CA ASP A 15 6.67 12.82 -13.03
C ASP A 15 5.60 13.34 -12.04
N LEU A 16 5.80 13.12 -10.75
CA LEU A 16 4.89 13.56 -9.70
C LEU A 16 5.33 14.89 -9.08
N PRO A 17 4.38 15.70 -8.56
CA PRO A 17 4.72 16.87 -7.76
C PRO A 17 5.63 16.49 -6.58
N PRO A 18 6.72 17.21 -6.33
CA PRO A 18 7.71 16.84 -5.32
C PRO A 18 7.16 16.85 -3.88
N ASP A 19 6.11 17.60 -3.61
CA ASP A 19 5.47 17.69 -2.30
C ASP A 19 4.70 16.42 -1.89
N ILE A 20 4.31 15.60 -2.87
CA ILE A 20 3.63 14.32 -2.61
C ILE A 20 4.56 13.11 -2.66
N VAL A 21 5.82 13.29 -3.05
CA VAL A 21 6.81 12.20 -3.06
C VAL A 21 7.53 12.17 -1.71
N VAL A 22 7.52 11.02 -1.05
CA VAL A 22 8.13 10.82 0.26
C VAL A 22 9.05 9.61 0.26
N GLU A 23 10.16 9.71 0.97
CA GLU A 23 11.03 8.59 1.28
C GLU A 23 10.49 7.85 2.52
N TYR A 24 9.55 6.95 2.28
CA TYR A 24 8.91 6.18 3.33
C TYR A 24 8.95 4.68 3.02
N ASP A 25 9.64 3.94 3.87
CA ASP A 25 9.70 2.49 3.84
C ASP A 25 8.85 1.94 4.99
N PHE A 26 7.68 1.38 4.68
CA PHE A 26 6.77 0.88 5.71
C PHE A 26 7.33 -0.32 6.50
N MET A 27 8.29 -1.07 5.93
CA MET A 27 8.94 -2.16 6.64
C MET A 27 10.04 -1.67 7.58
N ARG A 28 10.61 -0.50 7.30
CA ARG A 28 11.66 0.14 8.10
C ARG A 28 11.42 1.64 8.14
N PRO A 29 10.38 2.10 8.84
CA PRO A 29 9.91 3.49 8.75
C PRO A 29 10.84 4.53 9.39
N GLY A 30 11.99 4.13 9.87
CA GLY A 30 12.97 5.06 10.42
C GLY A 30 14.33 4.40 10.62
N PRO A 31 15.30 5.12 11.17
CA PRO A 31 16.62 4.58 11.45
C PRO A 31 16.55 3.43 12.48
N PRO A 32 17.57 2.53 12.50
CA PRO A 32 17.63 1.44 13.47
C PRO A 32 17.46 1.95 14.92
N GLY A 33 16.55 1.32 15.67
CA GLY A 33 16.27 1.69 17.06
C GLY A 33 15.22 2.79 17.25
N SER A 34 14.72 3.40 16.18
CA SER A 34 13.60 4.34 16.27
C SER A 34 12.25 3.62 16.47
N ASP A 35 11.27 4.34 17.00
CA ASP A 35 9.91 3.83 17.15
C ASP A 35 9.18 3.88 15.81
N PRO A 36 8.77 2.74 15.23
CA PRO A 36 8.07 2.71 13.94
C PRO A 36 6.77 3.51 13.91
N ILE A 37 6.05 3.60 15.04
CA ILE A 37 4.80 4.34 15.14
C ILE A 37 5.06 5.84 15.04
N VAL A 38 6.09 6.32 15.74
CA VAL A 38 6.49 7.74 15.69
C VAL A 38 6.97 8.11 14.28
N GLU A 39 7.78 7.27 13.66
CA GLU A 39 8.28 7.53 12.31
C GLU A 39 7.15 7.55 11.26
N THR A 40 6.22 6.59 11.34
CA THR A 40 5.02 6.58 10.49
C THR A 40 4.15 7.81 10.74
N GLY A 41 4.03 8.24 11.99
CA GLY A 41 3.27 9.43 12.38
C GLY A 41 3.77 10.73 11.72
N ARG A 42 5.00 10.76 11.24
CA ARG A 42 5.55 11.92 10.49
C ARG A 42 4.88 12.15 9.13
N LEU A 43 4.12 11.18 8.64
CA LEU A 43 3.30 11.35 7.44
C LEU A 43 2.03 12.17 7.71
N ILE A 44 1.60 12.27 8.96
CA ILE A 44 0.43 13.08 9.37
C ILE A 44 0.75 14.56 9.13
N GLY A 45 -0.18 15.28 8.51
CA GLY A 45 0.03 16.68 8.14
C GLY A 45 0.67 16.88 6.76
N ARG A 46 1.06 15.80 6.10
CA ARG A 46 1.39 15.80 4.66
C ARG A 46 0.10 15.82 3.83
N PRO A 47 0.19 15.96 2.49
CA PRO A 47 -0.97 15.72 1.63
C PRO A 47 -1.64 14.38 1.96
N PRO A 48 -2.98 14.26 1.84
CA PRO A 48 -3.72 13.07 2.30
C PRO A 48 -3.34 11.78 1.58
N VAL A 49 -2.73 11.89 0.41
CA VAL A 49 -2.18 10.78 -0.36
C VAL A 49 -0.77 11.16 -0.80
N VAL A 50 0.19 10.32 -0.51
CA VAL A 50 1.59 10.51 -0.89
C VAL A 50 2.11 9.29 -1.66
N TRP A 51 3.18 9.47 -2.41
CA TRP A 51 3.85 8.43 -3.17
C TRP A 51 5.21 8.11 -2.57
N THR A 52 5.53 6.84 -2.46
CA THR A 52 6.90 6.39 -2.14
C THR A 52 7.45 5.51 -3.26
N PRO A 53 8.74 5.66 -3.64
CA PRO A 53 9.36 4.82 -4.65
C PRO A 53 9.76 3.43 -4.14
N HIS A 54 9.68 3.17 -2.85
CA HIS A 54 10.03 1.88 -2.26
C HIS A 54 9.16 0.73 -2.80
N TYR A 55 9.74 -0.45 -2.91
CA TYR A 55 9.07 -1.68 -3.39
C TYR A 55 8.39 -1.54 -4.76
N GLY A 56 9.04 -0.86 -5.69
CA GLY A 56 8.52 -0.61 -7.03
C GLY A 56 7.59 0.60 -7.14
N GLY A 57 7.40 1.28 -6.04
CA GLY A 57 6.54 2.46 -5.93
C GLY A 57 5.10 2.11 -5.56
N HIS A 58 4.55 2.87 -4.62
CA HIS A 58 3.15 2.73 -4.23
C HIS A 58 2.62 4.02 -3.58
N TRP A 59 1.31 4.11 -3.55
CA TRP A 59 0.60 5.18 -2.86
C TRP A 59 0.39 4.86 -1.39
N VAL A 60 0.51 5.87 -0.54
CA VAL A 60 0.21 5.77 0.90
C VAL A 60 -0.88 6.79 1.23
N VAL A 61 -2.01 6.31 1.74
CA VAL A 61 -3.10 7.16 2.21
C VAL A 61 -2.85 7.49 3.67
N THR A 62 -2.70 8.78 3.97
CA THR A 62 -2.34 9.27 5.30
C THR A 62 -3.50 9.94 6.06
N ASP A 63 -4.63 10.14 5.40
CA ASP A 63 -5.83 10.76 5.99
C ASP A 63 -6.88 9.71 6.32
N GLY A 64 -7.16 9.55 7.62
CA GLY A 64 -8.14 8.58 8.12
C GLY A 64 -9.58 8.81 7.63
N ARG A 65 -9.88 10.00 7.10
CA ARG A 65 -11.21 10.29 6.50
C ARG A 65 -11.35 9.66 5.12
N ILE A 66 -10.26 9.49 4.39
CA ILE A 66 -10.23 8.91 3.04
C ILE A 66 -10.14 7.38 3.10
N ILE A 67 -9.47 6.81 4.09
CA ILE A 67 -9.23 5.37 4.21
C ILE A 67 -10.53 4.55 4.08
N PRO A 68 -11.64 4.88 4.79
CA PRO A 68 -12.88 4.11 4.65
C PRO A 68 -13.47 4.14 3.24
N GLU A 69 -13.33 5.26 2.51
CA GLU A 69 -13.80 5.39 1.13
C GLU A 69 -13.01 4.48 0.19
N VAL A 70 -11.69 4.43 0.35
CA VAL A 70 -10.80 3.55 -0.42
C VAL A 70 -11.12 2.08 -0.14
N LEU A 71 -11.28 1.70 1.12
CA LEU A 71 -11.57 0.32 1.52
C LEU A 71 -12.95 -0.16 1.06
N ALA A 72 -13.92 0.73 0.94
CA ALA A 72 -15.26 0.38 0.47
C ALA A 72 -15.37 0.27 -1.06
N ASP A 73 -14.47 0.88 -1.78
CA ASP A 73 -14.52 0.98 -3.26
C ASP A 73 -13.66 -0.10 -3.91
N TYR A 74 -14.12 -1.35 -3.84
CA TYR A 74 -13.41 -2.49 -4.42
C TYR A 74 -13.34 -2.47 -5.95
N GLU A 75 -14.18 -1.70 -6.63
CA GLU A 75 -14.17 -1.57 -8.09
C GLU A 75 -12.94 -0.78 -8.57
N ARG A 76 -12.57 0.28 -7.84
CA ARG A 76 -11.38 1.09 -8.13
C ARG A 76 -10.13 0.62 -7.40
N PHE A 77 -10.30 0.08 -6.19
CA PHE A 77 -9.21 -0.36 -5.31
C PHE A 77 -9.37 -1.84 -4.98
N SER A 78 -8.85 -2.68 -5.86
CA SER A 78 -8.91 -4.14 -5.73
C SER A 78 -8.05 -4.65 -4.57
N SER A 79 -8.54 -5.69 -3.88
CA SER A 79 -7.78 -6.42 -2.86
C SER A 79 -6.98 -7.61 -3.42
N ARG A 80 -6.81 -7.71 -4.74
CA ARG A 80 -6.09 -8.83 -5.36
C ARG A 80 -4.63 -8.94 -4.95
N GLU A 81 -4.02 -7.82 -4.58
CA GLU A 81 -2.63 -7.74 -4.12
C GLU A 81 -2.56 -6.85 -2.88
N VAL A 82 -2.88 -7.42 -1.72
CA VAL A 82 -2.87 -6.65 -0.46
C VAL A 82 -1.48 -6.54 0.17
N PHE A 83 -0.51 -7.33 -0.28
CA PHE A 83 0.84 -7.32 0.26
C PHE A 83 1.84 -6.74 -0.74
N ILE A 84 2.42 -5.62 -0.39
CA ILE A 84 3.46 -4.95 -1.18
C ILE A 84 4.78 -5.74 -1.09
N GLY A 85 5.49 -5.85 -2.21
CA GLY A 85 6.81 -6.49 -2.26
C GLY A 85 6.79 -8.02 -2.25
N MET A 86 5.64 -8.64 -2.42
CA MET A 86 5.53 -10.09 -2.50
C MET A 86 5.98 -10.61 -3.87
N PRO A 87 6.60 -11.82 -3.92
CA PRO A 87 6.97 -12.43 -5.19
C PRO A 87 5.75 -12.70 -6.09
N PRO A 88 5.88 -12.55 -7.41
CA PRO A 88 4.82 -12.92 -8.33
C PRO A 88 4.58 -14.43 -8.32
N GLY A 89 3.34 -14.84 -8.63
CA GLY A 89 2.96 -16.27 -8.76
C GLY A 89 2.70 -17.00 -7.45
N ARG A 90 2.77 -16.34 -6.31
CA ARG A 90 2.34 -16.95 -5.05
C ARG A 90 0.82 -17.17 -5.02
N PRO A 91 0.31 -18.19 -4.30
CA PRO A 91 -1.12 -18.33 -4.07
C PRO A 91 -1.71 -17.11 -3.34
N ARG A 92 -2.94 -16.74 -3.70
CA ARG A 92 -3.66 -15.66 -3.01
C ARG A 92 -4.11 -16.08 -1.62
N GLY A 93 -4.04 -15.17 -0.68
CA GLY A 93 -4.61 -15.35 0.65
C GLY A 93 -6.14 -15.33 0.63
N VAL A 94 -6.76 -16.43 1.09
CA VAL A 94 -8.22 -16.59 1.12
C VAL A 94 -8.75 -16.16 2.50
N PRO A 95 -9.79 -15.35 2.57
CA PRO A 95 -10.52 -14.60 1.51
C PRO A 95 -9.94 -13.22 1.21
N LEU A 96 -8.85 -12.84 1.89
CA LEU A 96 -8.33 -11.47 1.96
C LEU A 96 -7.99 -10.87 0.59
N GLU A 97 -7.37 -11.65 -0.28
CA GLU A 97 -6.93 -11.21 -1.61
C GLU A 97 -7.94 -11.53 -2.71
N TYR A 98 -9.21 -11.40 -2.39
CA TYR A 98 -10.33 -11.57 -3.33
C TYR A 98 -11.27 -10.37 -3.25
N ASP A 99 -11.81 -9.99 -4.40
CA ASP A 99 -12.85 -8.98 -4.50
C ASP A 99 -14.24 -9.64 -4.57
N PRO A 100 -15.34 -8.93 -4.27
CA PRO A 100 -16.67 -9.41 -4.58
C PRO A 100 -16.82 -9.73 -6.09
N PRO A 101 -17.57 -10.75 -6.49
CA PRO A 101 -18.42 -11.62 -5.65
C PRO A 101 -17.70 -12.77 -4.95
N GLU A 102 -16.51 -13.17 -5.40
CA GLU A 102 -15.77 -14.30 -4.82
C GLU A 102 -15.45 -14.11 -3.34
N HIS A 103 -15.01 -12.91 -2.96
CA HIS A 103 -14.76 -12.58 -1.56
C HIS A 103 -16.00 -12.82 -0.68
N THR A 104 -17.17 -12.40 -1.13
CA THR A 104 -18.42 -12.58 -0.41
C THR A 104 -18.78 -14.05 -0.23
N GLN A 105 -18.58 -14.84 -1.26
CA GLN A 105 -18.83 -16.30 -1.23
C GLN A 105 -17.88 -17.02 -0.27
N LEU A 106 -16.57 -16.73 -0.38
CA LEU A 106 -15.55 -17.32 0.47
C LEU A 106 -15.74 -16.93 1.94
N ARG A 107 -16.07 -15.68 2.21
CA ARG A 107 -16.31 -15.19 3.57
C ARG A 107 -17.51 -15.86 4.24
N LYS A 108 -18.58 -16.15 3.50
CA LYS A 108 -19.73 -16.88 4.02
C LYS A 108 -19.38 -18.28 4.52
N LEU A 109 -18.38 -18.92 3.93
CA LEU A 109 -17.91 -20.25 4.38
C LEU A 109 -17.17 -20.17 5.72
N LEU A 110 -16.62 -19.02 6.07
CA LEU A 110 -15.84 -18.80 7.29
C LEU A 110 -16.65 -18.19 8.43
N GLN A 111 -17.85 -17.70 8.15
CA GLN A 111 -18.75 -17.17 9.16
C GLN A 111 -19.65 -18.29 9.70
N PRO A 112 -19.77 -18.41 11.05
CA PRO A 112 -20.67 -19.36 11.66
C PRO A 112 -22.14 -19.00 11.41
#